data_49fba5c76e23f8a0a24ca826296d8fe0
#
_entry.id   49fba5c76e23f8a0a24ca826296d8fe0
#
_cell.length_a   1.000
_cell.length_b   1.000
_cell.length_c   1.000
_cell.angle_alpha   90.00
_cell.angle_beta   90.00
_cell.angle_gamma   90.00
#
_symmetry.space_group_name_H-M   'P 1'
#
loop_
_entity.id
_entity.type
_entity.pdbx_description
1 polymer ?
#
loop_
_entity_poly.entity_id
_entity_poly.type
_entity_poly.pdbx_seq_one_letter_code
_entity_poly.pdbx_strand_id
1 'polypeptide(L)'
;MSTLRNKVQLIGNLGNNPEIITLESGKKLAKFSIATNESYKNAQGEKVTDTQWHNIVAWNKTAEIIERYLEKGNEIAVEGKLTSRSYETKEGEKRYITEIVCNELLMLGNKQ
;
A
#
# COMPACT_ATOMS: atom_id res chain seq x y z
N MET A 1 -23.57 -9.51 -6.29
CA MET A 1 -22.49 -8.63 -6.76
C MET A 1 -21.14 -9.28 -6.52
N SER A 2 -20.28 -9.23 -7.49
CA SER A 2 -18.99 -9.89 -7.37
C SER A 2 -17.96 -8.97 -6.74
N THR A 3 -17.28 -9.45 -5.71
CA THR A 3 -16.19 -8.70 -5.11
C THR A 3 -14.89 -8.89 -5.86
N LEU A 4 -14.92 -9.68 -6.93
CA LEU A 4 -13.70 -9.97 -7.69
C LEU A 4 -13.40 -8.94 -8.78
N ARG A 5 -14.34 -8.04 -9.06
CA ARG A 5 -14.16 -7.13 -10.18
C ARG A 5 -12.99 -6.19 -10.01
N ASN A 6 -12.74 -5.75 -8.78
CA ASN A 6 -11.64 -4.84 -8.53
C ASN A 6 -11.12 -5.14 -7.14
N LYS A 7 -10.33 -6.18 -7.06
CA LYS A 7 -9.84 -6.67 -5.78
C LYS A 7 -8.35 -6.94 -5.88
N VAL A 8 -7.63 -6.40 -4.92
CA VAL A 8 -6.18 -6.57 -4.84
C VAL A 8 -5.86 -7.13 -3.48
N GLN A 9 -5.01 -8.15 -3.46
CA GLN A 9 -4.46 -8.68 -2.23
C GLN A 9 -2.95 -8.70 -2.36
N LEU A 10 -2.29 -8.14 -1.36
CA LEU A 10 -0.83 -8.08 -1.37
C LEU A 10 -0.32 -8.41 0.01
N ILE A 11 0.84 -9.04 0.04
CA ILE A 11 1.58 -9.28 1.27
C ILE A 11 2.95 -8.67 1.08
N GLY A 12 3.31 -7.74 1.94
CA GLY A 12 4.59 -7.07 1.79
C GLY A 12 4.98 -6.35 3.06
N ASN A 13 6.09 -5.65 2.97
CA ASN A 13 6.64 -4.93 4.10
C ASN A 13 6.55 -3.44 3.87
N LEU A 14 6.22 -2.71 4.94
CA LEU A 14 6.14 -1.26 4.83
C LEU A 14 7.53 -0.68 4.54
N GLY A 15 7.58 0.20 3.54
CA GLY A 15 8.81 0.86 3.18
C GLY A 15 9.05 2.17 3.91
N ASN A 16 8.02 2.65 4.60
CA ASN A 16 8.11 3.90 5.33
C ASN A 16 7.09 3.87 6.46
N ASN A 17 7.26 4.77 7.41
CA ASN A 17 6.24 4.93 8.42
C ASN A 17 5.01 5.56 7.77
N PRO A 18 3.81 5.12 8.15
CA PRO A 18 2.61 5.70 7.54
C PRO A 18 2.50 7.18 7.82
N GLU A 19 2.09 7.91 6.80
CA GLU A 19 1.82 9.33 6.92
C GLU A 19 0.33 9.49 7.23
N ILE A 20 0.02 10.18 8.32
CA ILE A 20 -1.36 10.32 8.77
C ILE A 20 -1.78 11.76 8.56
N ILE A 21 -2.87 11.93 7.84
CA ILE A 21 -3.41 13.26 7.53
C ILE A 21 -4.82 13.34 8.08
N THR A 22 -5.10 14.37 8.86
CA THR A 22 -6.44 14.60 9.36
C THR A 22 -7.04 15.76 8.58
N LEU A 23 -8.16 15.51 7.93
CA LEU A 23 -8.81 16.51 7.11
C LEU A 23 -9.69 17.41 7.99
N GLU A 24 -10.06 18.54 7.44
CA GLU A 24 -10.91 19.50 8.16
C GLU A 24 -12.23 18.87 8.58
N SER A 25 -12.72 17.94 7.77
CA SER A 25 -13.97 17.27 8.09
C SER A 25 -13.83 16.28 9.24
N GLY A 26 -12.62 16.06 9.73
CA GLY A 26 -12.37 15.09 10.77
C GLY A 26 -12.02 13.71 10.25
N LYS A 27 -12.05 13.52 8.96
CA LYS A 27 -11.68 12.24 8.38
C LYS A 27 -10.18 12.06 8.44
N LYS A 28 -9.77 10.83 8.66
CA LYS A 28 -8.35 10.49 8.72
C LYS A 28 -7.96 9.73 7.48
N LEU A 29 -6.77 10.03 6.99
CA LEU A 29 -6.20 9.36 5.82
C LEU A 29 -4.82 8.88 6.19
N ALA A 30 -4.54 7.61 5.90
CA ALA A 30 -3.20 7.05 6.09
C ALA A 30 -2.64 6.69 4.73
N LYS A 31 -1.38 7.02 4.51
CA LYS A 31 -0.68 6.72 3.26
C LYS A 31 0.65 6.07 3.58
N PHE A 32 0.94 4.99 2.87
CA PHE A 32 2.22 4.33 3.02
C PHE A 32 2.47 3.48 1.78
N SER A 33 3.66 2.94 1.67
CA SER A 33 4.00 2.04 0.58
C SER A 33 4.43 0.70 1.15
N ILE A 34 4.18 -0.36 0.39
CA ILE A 34 4.68 -1.67 0.76
C ILE A 34 5.46 -2.24 -0.40
N ALA A 35 6.42 -3.07 -0.08
CA ALA A 35 7.25 -3.75 -1.06
C ALA A 35 6.87 -5.21 -1.10
N THR A 36 6.59 -5.72 -2.29
CA THR A 36 6.40 -7.15 -2.48
C THR A 36 7.62 -7.67 -3.21
N ASN A 37 8.15 -8.79 -2.73
CA ASN A 37 9.36 -9.37 -3.28
C ASN A 37 9.07 -10.74 -3.83
N GLU A 38 9.56 -10.99 -5.03
CA GLU A 38 9.47 -12.32 -5.64
C GLU A 38 10.86 -12.73 -6.06
N SER A 39 11.16 -13.98 -5.85
CA SER A 39 12.46 -14.50 -6.23
C SER A 39 12.28 -15.65 -7.22
N TYR A 40 13.18 -15.68 -8.20
CA TYR A 40 13.15 -16.75 -9.18
C TYR A 40 14.57 -17.00 -9.65
N LYS A 41 14.77 -18.11 -10.35
CA LYS A 41 16.07 -18.42 -10.94
C LYS A 41 16.03 -18.08 -12.42
N ASN A 42 17.05 -17.36 -12.87
CA ASN A 42 17.14 -17.02 -14.28
C ASN A 42 17.73 -18.19 -15.07
N ALA A 43 17.96 -17.93 -16.36
CA ALA A 43 18.47 -18.97 -17.26
C ALA A 43 19.85 -19.47 -16.86
N GLN A 44 20.63 -18.67 -16.17
CA GLN A 44 21.94 -19.07 -15.71
C GLN A 44 21.91 -19.73 -14.32
N GLY A 45 20.73 -19.94 -13.75
CA GLY A 45 20.62 -20.56 -12.46
C GLY A 45 20.83 -19.61 -11.29
N GLU A 46 20.93 -18.32 -11.54
CA GLU A 46 21.15 -17.32 -10.51
C GLU A 46 19.83 -16.90 -9.90
N LYS A 47 19.84 -16.63 -8.61
CA LYS A 47 18.65 -16.15 -7.93
C LYS A 47 18.46 -14.67 -8.21
N VAL A 48 17.28 -14.31 -8.70
CA VAL A 48 16.93 -12.94 -9.01
C VAL A 48 15.75 -12.54 -8.12
N THR A 49 15.86 -11.39 -7.49
CA THR A 49 14.76 -10.88 -6.66
C THR A 49 14.15 -9.67 -7.35
N ASP A 50 12.83 -9.70 -7.51
CA ASP A 50 12.08 -8.63 -8.13
C ASP A 50 11.23 -7.96 -7.08
N THR A 51 11.40 -6.65 -6.92
CA THR A 51 10.69 -5.89 -5.91
C THR A 51 9.73 -4.92 -6.59
N GLN A 52 8.48 -4.97 -6.17
CA GLN A 52 7.46 -4.04 -6.64
C GLN A 52 6.98 -3.20 -5.47
N TRP A 53 6.81 -1.91 -5.71
CA TRP A 53 6.34 -0.97 -4.71
C TRP A 53 4.90 -0.61 -4.99
N HIS A 54 4.10 -0.57 -3.95
CA HIS A 54 2.67 -0.29 -4.08
C HIS A 54 2.28 0.82 -3.12
N ASN A 55 1.51 1.76 -3.62
CA ASN A 55 1.01 2.86 -2.80
C ASN A 55 -0.32 2.46 -2.18
N ILE A 56 -0.40 2.57 -0.87
CA ILE A 56 -1.58 2.14 -0.11
C ILE A 56 -2.17 3.36 0.58
N VAL A 57 -3.48 3.52 0.47
CA VAL A 57 -4.18 4.55 1.22
C VAL A 57 -5.31 3.89 2.00
N ALA A 58 -5.63 4.49 3.13
CA ALA A 58 -6.70 3.96 3.98
C ALA A 58 -7.40 5.11 4.65
N TRP A 59 -8.69 4.92 4.95
CA TRP A 59 -9.52 5.98 5.49
C TRP A 59 -10.09 5.60 6.84
N ASN A 60 -10.30 6.58 7.68
CA ASN A 60 -11.11 6.51 8.90
C ASN A 60 -10.62 5.42 9.85
N LYS A 61 -11.44 4.42 10.14
CA LYS A 61 -11.08 3.40 11.11
C LYS A 61 -9.84 2.63 10.69
N THR A 62 -9.74 2.30 9.44
CA THR A 62 -8.55 1.60 8.95
C THR A 62 -7.32 2.46 9.13
N ALA A 63 -7.45 3.76 8.86
CA ALA A 63 -6.34 4.69 9.05
C ALA A 63 -5.93 4.76 10.53
N GLU A 64 -6.90 4.70 11.43
CA GLU A 64 -6.61 4.74 12.85
C GLU A 64 -5.83 3.50 13.30
N ILE A 65 -6.21 2.34 12.76
CA ILE A 65 -5.49 1.12 13.07
C ILE A 65 -4.06 1.21 12.57
N ILE A 66 -3.89 1.73 11.36
CA ILE A 66 -2.58 1.88 10.78
C ILE A 66 -1.71 2.82 11.62
N GLU A 67 -2.30 3.94 12.04
CA GLU A 67 -1.58 4.91 12.84
C GLU A 67 -1.09 4.28 14.15
N ARG A 68 -1.91 3.42 14.73
CA ARG A 68 -1.64 2.89 16.05
C ARG A 68 -0.65 1.74 16.03
N TYR A 69 -0.66 0.92 14.98
CA TYR A 69 0.05 -0.35 15.03
C TYR A 69 1.12 -0.54 13.98
N LEU A 70 1.12 0.20 12.88
CA LEU A 70 2.04 -0.09 11.78
C LEU A 70 3.19 0.87 11.76
N GLU A 71 4.36 0.34 11.39
CA GLU A 71 5.54 1.16 11.22
C GLU A 71 6.41 0.53 10.16
N LYS A 72 7.40 1.28 9.73
CA LYS A 72 8.34 0.84 8.71
C LYS A 72 8.89 -0.53 9.06
N GLY A 73 8.90 -1.42 8.08
CA GLY A 73 9.45 -2.76 8.23
C GLY A 73 8.45 -3.83 8.58
N ASN A 74 7.26 -3.45 9.06
CA ASN A 74 6.26 -4.46 9.41
C ASN A 74 5.82 -5.22 8.17
N GLU A 75 5.53 -6.49 8.36
CA GLU A 75 4.94 -7.30 7.30
C GLU A 75 3.44 -7.36 7.49
N ILE A 76 2.70 -7.05 6.42
CA ILE A 76 1.24 -7.04 6.49
C ILE A 76 0.65 -7.62 5.23
N ALA A 77 -0.58 -8.07 5.36
CA ALA A 77 -1.41 -8.42 4.21
C ALA A 77 -2.48 -7.35 4.09
N VAL A 78 -2.69 -6.86 2.89
CA VAL A 78 -3.72 -5.86 2.64
C VAL A 78 -4.65 -6.36 1.56
N GLU A 79 -5.89 -5.96 1.67
CA GLU A 79 -6.89 -6.24 0.65
C GLU A 79 -7.63 -4.95 0.37
N GLY A 80 -7.84 -4.65 -0.90
CA GLY A 80 -8.52 -3.44 -1.27
C GLY A 80 -8.80 -3.40 -2.74
N LYS A 81 -8.99 -2.20 -3.25
CA LYS A 81 -9.29 -2.01 -4.66
C LYS A 81 -8.31 -1.02 -5.26
N LEU A 82 -8.07 -1.19 -6.55
CA LEU A 82 -7.22 -0.27 -7.30
C LEU A 82 -8.00 0.98 -7.65
N THR A 83 -7.36 2.12 -7.48
CA THR A 83 -7.90 3.39 -7.92
C THR A 83 -6.80 4.16 -8.62
N SER A 84 -7.19 4.96 -9.60
CA SER A 84 -6.25 5.85 -10.28
C SER A 84 -6.82 7.25 -10.22
N ARG A 85 -5.93 8.20 -10.02
CA ARG A 85 -6.34 9.59 -10.06
C ARG A 85 -5.27 10.39 -10.77
N SER A 86 -5.66 11.55 -11.26
CA SER A 86 -4.72 12.41 -11.95
C SER A 86 -4.46 13.66 -11.12
N TYR A 87 -3.31 14.26 -11.35
CA TYR A 87 -2.97 15.52 -10.74
C TYR A 87 -2.08 16.28 -11.71
N GLU A 88 -1.98 17.59 -11.48
CA GLU A 88 -1.13 18.43 -12.30
C GLU A 88 0.11 18.81 -11.54
N THR A 89 1.25 18.74 -12.24
CA THR A 89 2.49 19.23 -11.66
C THR A 89 2.55 20.74 -11.78
N LYS A 90 3.57 21.33 -11.18
CA LYS A 90 3.77 22.77 -11.25
C LYS A 90 4.00 23.24 -12.67
N GLU A 91 4.53 22.39 -13.51
CA GLU A 91 4.77 22.73 -14.93
C GLU A 91 3.53 22.55 -15.77
N GLY A 92 2.41 22.15 -15.18
CA GLY A 92 1.19 21.98 -15.93
C GLY A 92 1.03 20.61 -16.57
N GLU A 93 1.92 19.68 -16.27
CA GLU A 93 1.82 18.34 -16.82
C GLU A 93 0.82 17.52 -16.02
N LYS A 94 0.03 16.74 -16.75
CA LYS A 94 -0.93 15.85 -16.11
C LYS A 94 -0.26 14.52 -15.80
N ARG A 95 -0.36 14.10 -14.56
CA ARG A 95 0.22 12.85 -14.12
C ARG A 95 -0.84 11.97 -13.48
N TYR A 96 -0.59 10.69 -13.49
CA TYR A 96 -1.52 9.71 -12.92
C TYR A 96 -0.81 8.93 -11.83
N ILE A 97 -1.57 8.59 -10.80
CA ILE A 97 -1.04 7.75 -9.73
C ILE A 97 -2.06 6.65 -9.47
N THR A 98 -1.55 5.44 -9.33
CA THR A 98 -2.37 4.28 -9.01
C THR A 98 -2.14 3.91 -7.56
N GLU A 99 -3.24 3.77 -6.84
CA GLU A 99 -3.19 3.48 -5.41
C GLU A 99 -4.14 2.35 -5.10
N ILE A 100 -3.88 1.70 -3.99
CA ILE A 100 -4.77 0.68 -3.48
C ILE A 100 -5.47 1.24 -2.25
N VAL A 101 -6.80 1.31 -2.32
CA VAL A 101 -7.59 1.74 -1.17
C VAL A 101 -7.82 0.52 -0.30
N CYS A 102 -7.18 0.50 0.86
CA CYS A 102 -7.18 -0.65 1.74
C CYS A 102 -8.50 -0.75 2.49
N ASN A 103 -9.16 -1.89 2.35
CA ASN A 103 -10.40 -2.18 3.07
C ASN A 103 -10.12 -3.02 4.31
N GLU A 104 -9.17 -3.95 4.20
CA GLU A 104 -8.82 -4.84 5.29
C GLU A 104 -7.33 -5.03 5.33
N LEU A 105 -6.83 -5.20 6.53
CA LEU A 105 -5.41 -5.52 6.67
C LEU A 105 -5.23 -6.52 7.81
N LEU A 106 -4.15 -7.26 7.72
CA LEU A 106 -3.80 -8.24 8.72
C LEU A 106 -2.31 -8.12 8.98
N MET A 107 -1.96 -7.94 10.25
CA MET A 107 -0.55 -7.84 10.62
C MET A 107 0.01 -9.25 10.73
N LEU A 108 1.02 -9.54 9.95
CA LEU A 108 1.53 -10.90 9.83
C LEU A 108 2.72 -11.17 10.71
N GLY A 109 3.58 -10.22 10.87
CA GLY A 109 4.75 -10.49 11.64
C GLY A 109 5.19 -9.26 12.35
N ASN A 110 5.47 -9.47 13.60
CA ASN A 110 6.01 -8.43 14.41
C ASN A 110 7.36 -8.91 14.84
N LYS A 111 8.34 -8.58 14.05
CA LYS A 111 9.67 -9.02 14.38
C LYS A 111 10.14 -8.35 15.62
N GLN A 112 10.61 -9.10 16.52
CA GLN A 112 11.15 -8.56 17.75
C GLN A 112 12.61 -8.27 17.60
#